data_187e8cb7204b5c8b15be186a86becae5
#
_entry.id   187e8cb7204b5c8b15be186a86becae5
#
_cell.length_a   1.000
_cell.length_b   1.000
_cell.length_c   1.000
_cell.angle_alpha   90.00
_cell.angle_beta   90.00
_cell.angle_gamma   90.00
#
_symmetry.space_group_name_H-M   'P 1'
#
loop_
_entity.id
_entity.type
_entity.pdbx_description
1 polymer ?
#
loop_
_entity_poly.entity_id
_entity_poly.type
_entity_poly.pdbx_seq_one_letter_code
_entity_poly.pdbx_strand_id
1 'polypeptide(L)'
;AVDPSSVSRRESTKLFSHYPQFQLYVIDGSVENPELVVEFLESKQIRVRQCLLIAKSSFHDRTFDQFEESVDNVLGQSLSVGDYVYRDSNWKILTIPSLSQHLTDVLNRWSFCFQNSLLIIMESHLIESSTIQSYIHKVPVLPSFLSHSFSAQYLLPFSDHLESLMKTDFSTVHQYPLHALSGDPLMSLLVAKS
;
A
#
# COMPACT_ATOMS: atom_id res chain seq x y z
N ALA A 1 1.55 9.47 -13.28
CA ALA A 1 2.14 8.62 -12.24
C ALA A 1 2.52 9.47 -11.03
N VAL A 2 2.41 8.90 -9.86
CA VAL A 2 2.77 9.51 -8.58
C VAL A 2 3.83 8.64 -7.93
N ASP A 3 4.94 9.22 -7.49
CA ASP A 3 6.03 8.47 -6.85
C ASP A 3 6.88 9.43 -5.99
N PRO A 4 7.16 9.13 -4.72
CA PRO A 4 8.00 9.96 -3.87
C PRO A 4 9.48 9.92 -4.27
N SER A 5 9.92 8.85 -4.95
CA SER A 5 11.31 8.67 -5.36
C SER A 5 11.67 9.51 -6.59
N SER A 6 12.60 10.44 -6.46
CA SER A 6 13.10 11.22 -7.59
C SER A 6 13.77 10.36 -8.67
N VAL A 7 14.37 9.24 -8.27
CA VAL A 7 14.98 8.28 -9.20
C VAL A 7 13.90 7.57 -10.02
N SER A 8 12.86 7.04 -9.35
CA SER A 8 11.73 6.38 -10.02
C SER A 8 11.02 7.34 -10.96
N ARG A 9 10.80 8.59 -10.55
CA ARG A 9 10.17 9.62 -11.40
C ARG A 9 10.99 9.87 -12.67
N ARG A 10 12.32 9.99 -12.54
CA ARG A 10 13.21 10.19 -13.69
C ARG A 10 13.16 9.00 -14.65
N GLU A 11 13.25 7.77 -14.14
CA GLU A 11 13.23 6.57 -14.97
C GLU A 11 11.85 6.37 -15.64
N SER A 12 10.76 6.64 -14.93
CA SER A 12 9.41 6.64 -15.51
C SER A 12 9.29 7.64 -16.66
N THR A 13 9.75 8.86 -16.46
CA THR A 13 9.74 9.90 -17.51
C THR A 13 10.55 9.47 -18.74
N LYS A 14 11.72 8.87 -18.52
CA LYS A 14 12.57 8.35 -19.59
C LYS A 14 11.89 7.20 -20.33
N LEU A 15 11.30 6.23 -19.61
CA LEU A 15 10.61 5.11 -20.22
C LEU A 15 9.46 5.59 -21.11
N PHE A 16 8.63 6.47 -20.60
CA PHE A 16 7.44 6.95 -21.34
C PHE A 16 7.77 7.92 -22.49
N SER A 17 8.98 8.50 -22.52
CA SER A 17 9.42 9.30 -23.70
C SER A 17 9.45 8.46 -24.98
N HIS A 18 9.54 7.13 -24.88
CA HIS A 18 9.44 6.21 -26.02
C HIS A 18 8.00 6.02 -26.53
N TYR A 19 6.99 6.53 -25.82
CA TYR A 19 5.58 6.39 -26.14
C TYR A 19 4.88 7.74 -26.32
N PRO A 20 5.24 8.51 -27.37
CA PRO A 20 4.78 9.90 -27.56
C PRO A 20 3.27 10.02 -27.80
N GLN A 21 2.58 8.91 -28.08
CA GLN A 21 1.13 8.87 -28.20
C GLN A 21 0.41 9.03 -26.85
N PHE A 22 1.11 8.89 -25.71
CA PHE A 22 0.57 9.10 -24.38
C PHE A 22 1.07 10.41 -23.79
N GLN A 23 0.17 11.17 -23.19
CA GLN A 23 0.54 12.30 -22.37
C GLN A 23 0.83 11.82 -20.96
N LEU A 24 2.10 11.82 -20.57
CA LEU A 24 2.52 11.40 -19.23
C LEU A 24 2.82 12.62 -18.36
N TYR A 25 2.28 12.57 -17.16
CA TYR A 25 2.69 13.40 -16.04
C TYR A 25 3.26 12.53 -14.93
N VAL A 26 4.42 12.88 -14.42
CA VAL A 26 5.04 12.22 -13.25
C VAL A 26 5.23 13.29 -12.19
N ILE A 27 4.56 13.11 -11.06
CA ILE A 27 4.54 14.08 -9.97
C ILE A 27 5.18 13.52 -8.72
N ASP A 28 5.74 14.39 -7.90
CA ASP A 28 6.19 14.07 -6.56
C ASP A 28 4.98 13.91 -5.65
N GLY A 29 4.89 12.78 -4.97
CA GLY A 29 3.76 12.53 -4.07
C GLY A 29 3.82 11.14 -3.46
N SER A 30 3.11 10.99 -2.38
CA SER A 30 2.95 9.74 -1.64
C SER A 30 1.50 9.27 -1.66
N VAL A 31 1.29 7.99 -1.43
CA VAL A 31 -0.04 7.39 -1.30
C VAL A 31 -0.85 7.98 -0.13
N GLU A 32 -0.17 8.56 0.86
CA GLU A 32 -0.82 9.23 1.99
C GLU A 32 -1.44 10.59 1.63
N ASN A 33 -1.10 11.17 0.48
CA ASN A 33 -1.50 12.53 0.12
C ASN A 33 -2.28 12.58 -1.20
N PRO A 34 -3.50 11.99 -1.28
CA PRO A 34 -4.31 12.00 -2.48
C PRO A 34 -4.73 13.40 -2.92
N GLU A 35 -4.78 14.36 -2.00
CA GLU A 35 -5.14 15.75 -2.26
C GLU A 35 -4.18 16.42 -3.25
N LEU A 36 -2.88 16.15 -3.15
CA LEU A 36 -1.88 16.64 -4.10
C LEU A 36 -2.13 16.14 -5.52
N VAL A 37 -2.65 14.91 -5.63
CA VAL A 37 -3.01 14.34 -6.94
C VAL A 37 -4.22 15.06 -7.51
N VAL A 38 -5.22 15.34 -6.68
CA VAL A 38 -6.41 16.11 -7.09
C VAL A 38 -6.03 17.51 -7.55
N GLU A 39 -5.26 18.26 -6.76
CA GLU A 39 -4.78 19.59 -7.11
C GLU A 39 -4.03 19.60 -8.44
N PHE A 40 -3.17 18.60 -8.66
CA PHE A 40 -2.46 18.45 -9.91
C PHE A 40 -3.42 18.20 -11.09
N LEU A 41 -4.39 17.28 -10.94
CA LEU A 41 -5.37 16.97 -11.99
C LEU A 41 -6.21 18.21 -12.35
N GLU A 42 -6.65 18.95 -11.35
CA GLU A 42 -7.39 20.19 -11.52
C GLU A 42 -6.57 21.24 -12.28
N SER A 43 -5.28 21.38 -11.95
CA SER A 43 -4.37 22.29 -12.66
C SER A 43 -4.24 21.94 -14.15
N LYS A 44 -4.49 20.69 -14.51
CA LYS A 44 -4.49 20.18 -15.90
C LYS A 44 -5.89 20.09 -16.51
N GLN A 45 -6.92 20.57 -15.79
CA GLN A 45 -8.33 20.49 -16.20
C GLN A 45 -8.82 19.05 -16.43
N ILE A 46 -8.21 18.09 -15.74
CA ILE A 46 -8.61 16.67 -15.76
C ILE A 46 -9.63 16.44 -14.66
N ARG A 47 -10.78 15.91 -15.01
CA ARG A 47 -11.85 15.63 -14.04
C ARG A 47 -11.53 14.36 -13.25
N VAL A 48 -11.46 14.46 -11.92
CA VAL A 48 -11.17 13.35 -11.01
C VAL A 48 -12.07 12.14 -11.26
N ARG A 49 -13.39 12.35 -11.41
CA ARG A 49 -14.38 11.29 -11.68
C ARG A 49 -14.22 10.51 -12.99
N GLN A 50 -13.27 10.93 -13.83
CA GLN A 50 -12.95 10.25 -15.08
C GLN A 50 -11.64 9.46 -14.97
N CYS A 51 -11.04 9.45 -13.77
CA CYS A 51 -9.77 8.77 -13.55
C CYS A 51 -9.99 7.30 -13.18
N LEU A 52 -9.15 6.45 -13.72
CA LEU A 52 -8.89 5.12 -13.20
C LEU A 52 -7.63 5.21 -12.34
N LEU A 53 -7.76 4.82 -11.09
CA LEU A 53 -6.65 4.78 -10.15
C LEU A 53 -6.05 3.39 -10.15
N ILE A 54 -4.73 3.30 -10.27
CA ILE A 54 -4.00 2.03 -10.18
C ILE A 54 -2.90 2.17 -9.16
N ALA A 55 -3.04 1.49 -8.03
CA ALA A 55 -2.05 1.39 -6.98
C ALA A 55 -1.38 0.01 -7.04
N LYS A 56 -0.12 -0.02 -7.47
CA LYS A 56 0.67 -1.24 -7.50
C LYS A 56 1.76 -1.15 -6.45
N SER A 57 1.71 -2.03 -5.45
CA SER A 57 2.73 -2.12 -4.40
C SER A 57 2.99 -0.76 -3.74
N SER A 58 1.92 -0.02 -3.46
CA SER A 58 2.01 1.35 -2.95
C SER A 58 1.52 1.48 -1.51
N PHE A 59 0.53 0.68 -1.12
CA PHE A 59 -0.07 0.80 0.21
C PHE A 59 0.75 0.14 1.32
N HIS A 60 1.73 -0.69 1.02
CA HIS A 60 2.68 -1.19 2.01
C HIS A 60 3.91 -0.29 2.19
N ASP A 61 4.09 0.73 1.34
CA ASP A 61 5.22 1.67 1.36
C ASP A 61 4.80 3.03 1.97
N ARG A 62 4.01 2.97 3.04
CA ARG A 62 3.52 4.14 3.77
C ARG A 62 4.55 4.60 4.80
N THR A 63 4.50 5.89 5.13
CA THR A 63 5.31 6.49 6.21
C THR A 63 4.51 6.57 7.51
N PHE A 64 5.18 6.50 8.63
CA PHE A 64 4.59 6.49 9.97
C PHE A 64 5.18 7.57 10.88
N ASP A 65 5.78 8.60 10.29
CA ASP A 65 6.47 9.67 11.04
C ASP A 65 5.53 10.45 11.96
N GLN A 66 4.24 10.54 11.59
CA GLN A 66 3.22 11.25 12.38
C GLN A 66 2.45 10.34 13.35
N PHE A 67 2.84 9.06 13.44
CA PHE A 67 2.15 8.13 14.32
C PHE A 67 2.58 8.36 15.77
N GLU A 68 1.64 8.76 16.66
CA GLU A 68 1.94 9.21 18.03
C GLU A 68 2.14 8.09 19.06
N GLU A 69 2.06 6.81 18.68
CA GLU A 69 2.32 5.72 19.62
C GLU A 69 3.80 5.69 20.00
N SER A 70 4.12 6.25 21.16
CA SER A 70 5.49 6.30 21.70
C SER A 70 5.95 4.94 22.20
N VAL A 71 7.24 4.69 22.03
CA VAL A 71 7.97 3.48 22.49
C VAL A 71 7.88 3.26 24.00
N ASP A 72 7.53 4.26 24.79
CA ASP A 72 7.40 4.14 26.25
C ASP A 72 6.34 3.12 26.69
N ASN A 73 5.38 2.77 25.82
CA ASN A 73 4.41 1.70 26.05
C ASN A 73 4.91 0.32 25.63
N VAL A 74 6.08 0.23 25.03
CA VAL A 74 6.57 -0.97 24.36
C VAL A 74 7.55 -1.78 25.23
N LEU A 75 8.24 -1.14 26.15
CA LEU A 75 9.11 -1.79 27.14
C LEU A 75 8.25 -2.62 28.10
N GLY A 76 7.95 -3.87 27.73
CA GLY A 76 7.15 -4.80 28.53
C GLY A 76 6.01 -5.48 27.74
N GLN A 77 5.71 -5.08 26.51
CA GLN A 77 4.82 -5.83 25.64
C GLN A 77 5.59 -6.93 24.90
N SER A 78 5.06 -8.13 24.88
CA SER A 78 5.59 -9.16 23.98
C SER A 78 5.19 -8.83 22.55
N LEU A 79 6.16 -8.73 21.64
CA LEU A 79 5.92 -8.59 20.22
C LEU A 79 5.13 -9.79 19.71
N SER A 80 4.07 -9.54 18.99
CA SER A 80 3.30 -10.56 18.28
C SER A 80 3.95 -10.86 16.92
N VAL A 81 3.67 -12.03 16.39
CA VAL A 81 4.10 -12.36 15.03
C VAL A 81 3.39 -11.42 14.05
N GLY A 82 4.18 -10.67 13.28
CA GLY A 82 3.68 -9.69 12.33
C GLY A 82 3.86 -8.24 12.79
N ASP A 83 4.27 -8.00 14.03
CA ASP A 83 4.63 -6.65 14.47
C ASP A 83 5.94 -6.20 13.81
N TYR A 84 5.97 -4.95 13.42
CA TYR A 84 7.13 -4.32 12.79
C TYR A 84 7.77 -3.30 13.71
N VAL A 85 9.07 -3.13 13.58
CA VAL A 85 9.79 -2.05 14.23
C VAL A 85 10.06 -0.95 13.20
N TYR A 86 9.39 0.18 13.36
CA TYR A 86 9.62 1.36 12.55
C TYR A 86 10.75 2.20 13.17
N ARG A 87 11.75 2.46 12.37
CA ARG A 87 12.89 3.28 12.79
C ARG A 87 12.70 4.72 12.35
N ASP A 88 12.08 5.51 13.19
CA ASP A 88 12.24 6.95 13.17
C ASP A 88 13.24 7.37 14.28
N SER A 89 13.26 8.65 14.62
CA SER A 89 14.05 9.17 15.74
C SER A 89 13.74 8.48 17.09
N ASN A 90 12.59 7.83 17.24
CA ASN A 90 12.05 7.33 18.50
C ASN A 90 11.78 5.82 18.54
N TRP A 91 12.08 5.05 17.50
CA TRP A 91 11.81 3.61 17.43
C TRP A 91 10.35 3.24 17.82
N LYS A 92 9.46 3.14 16.87
CA LYS A 92 8.06 2.75 17.10
C LYS A 92 7.84 1.28 16.79
N ILE A 93 6.93 0.64 17.53
CA ILE A 93 6.38 -0.65 17.11
C ILE A 93 5.07 -0.40 16.38
N LEU A 94 4.97 -0.99 15.18
CA LEU A 94 3.77 -0.98 14.38
C LEU A 94 3.12 -2.35 14.50
N THR A 95 1.98 -2.40 15.15
CA THR A 95 1.17 -3.60 15.27
C THR A 95 0.27 -3.77 14.06
N ILE A 96 -0.21 -4.99 13.79
CA ILE A 96 -1.19 -5.22 12.70
C ILE A 96 -2.43 -4.31 12.86
N PRO A 97 -3.04 -4.16 14.05
CA PRO A 97 -4.16 -3.22 14.23
C PRO A 97 -3.80 -1.77 13.88
N SER A 98 -2.63 -1.28 14.29
CA SER A 98 -2.23 0.10 13.99
C SER A 98 -1.96 0.31 12.50
N LEU A 99 -1.33 -0.68 11.84
CA LEU A 99 -1.12 -0.65 10.39
C LEU A 99 -2.45 -0.69 9.61
N SER A 100 -3.42 -1.50 10.06
CA SER A 100 -4.75 -1.60 9.46
C SER A 100 -5.54 -0.30 9.64
N GLN A 101 -5.47 0.32 10.82
CA GLN A 101 -6.12 1.61 11.05
C GLN A 101 -5.52 2.69 10.14
N HIS A 102 -4.21 2.80 10.07
CA HIS A 102 -3.55 3.76 9.19
C HIS A 102 -3.89 3.53 7.71
N LEU A 103 -3.98 2.26 7.27
CA LEU A 103 -4.42 1.95 5.92
C LEU A 103 -5.86 2.40 5.68
N THR A 104 -6.75 2.16 6.64
CA THR A 104 -8.15 2.61 6.57
C THR A 104 -8.24 4.13 6.42
N ASP A 105 -7.46 4.88 7.19
CA ASP A 105 -7.44 6.34 7.13
C ASP A 105 -6.94 6.86 5.77
N VAL A 106 -5.89 6.25 5.24
CA VAL A 106 -5.38 6.57 3.89
C VAL A 106 -6.44 6.25 2.83
N LEU A 107 -7.06 5.08 2.87
CA LEU A 107 -8.09 4.68 1.91
C LEU A 107 -9.34 5.57 2.00
N ASN A 108 -9.74 6.01 3.19
CA ASN A 108 -10.83 6.97 3.37
C ASN A 108 -10.53 8.31 2.69
N ARG A 109 -9.30 8.80 2.79
CA ARG A 109 -8.88 10.02 2.07
C ARG A 109 -8.96 9.83 0.56
N TRP A 110 -8.52 8.66 0.05
CA TRP A 110 -8.64 8.34 -1.37
C TRP A 110 -10.10 8.24 -1.82
N SER A 111 -10.98 7.58 -1.06
CA SER A 111 -12.40 7.48 -1.41
C SER A 111 -13.09 8.85 -1.43
N PHE A 112 -12.75 9.72 -0.47
CA PHE A 112 -13.24 11.09 -0.43
C PHE A 112 -12.77 11.93 -1.62
N CYS A 113 -11.48 11.88 -1.94
CA CYS A 113 -10.89 12.65 -3.03
C CYS A 113 -11.34 12.18 -4.41
N PHE A 114 -11.59 10.88 -4.59
CA PHE A 114 -11.85 10.25 -5.88
C PHE A 114 -13.24 9.62 -5.96
N GLN A 115 -14.25 10.35 -5.50
CA GLN A 115 -15.65 9.91 -5.56
C GLN A 115 -16.08 9.52 -6.97
N ASN A 116 -16.78 8.38 -7.10
CA ASN A 116 -17.21 7.77 -8.35
C ASN A 116 -16.09 7.31 -9.28
N SER A 117 -14.89 7.16 -8.75
CA SER A 117 -13.74 6.60 -9.49
C SER A 117 -13.57 5.10 -9.22
N LEU A 118 -12.88 4.43 -10.12
CA LEU A 118 -12.49 3.05 -9.96
C LEU A 118 -11.05 3.00 -9.44
N LEU A 119 -10.83 2.22 -8.38
CA LEU A 119 -9.51 1.96 -7.80
C LEU A 119 -9.15 0.49 -8.00
N ILE A 120 -8.01 0.25 -8.63
CA ILE A 120 -7.38 -1.07 -8.75
C ILE A 120 -6.17 -1.08 -7.82
N ILE A 121 -6.17 -2.00 -6.88
CA ILE A 121 -5.05 -2.22 -5.95
C ILE A 121 -4.40 -3.57 -6.30
N MET A 122 -3.11 -3.56 -6.56
CA MET A 122 -2.30 -4.77 -6.66
C MET A 122 -1.27 -4.73 -5.55
N GLU A 123 -1.42 -5.63 -4.56
CA GLU A 123 -0.64 -5.55 -3.32
C GLU A 123 -0.07 -6.90 -2.90
N SER A 124 1.07 -6.85 -2.22
CA SER A 124 1.67 -8.01 -1.55
C SER A 124 1.18 -8.09 -0.11
N HIS A 125 1.08 -9.30 0.43
CA HIS A 125 0.53 -9.54 1.76
C HIS A 125 1.50 -10.28 2.67
N LEU A 126 1.37 -9.99 3.97
CA LEU A 126 2.01 -10.78 5.02
C LEU A 126 1.35 -12.16 5.07
N ILE A 127 2.17 -13.20 5.14
CA ILE A 127 1.71 -14.58 5.28
C ILE A 127 2.05 -15.07 6.68
N GLU A 128 1.15 -15.85 7.25
CA GLU A 128 1.37 -16.46 8.57
C GLU A 128 2.64 -17.31 8.61
N SER A 129 3.35 -17.24 9.73
CA SER A 129 4.61 -17.97 9.95
C SER A 129 4.48 -19.48 9.79
N SER A 130 3.32 -20.04 10.18
CA SER A 130 2.98 -21.46 10.03
C SER A 130 2.94 -21.88 8.55
N THR A 131 2.31 -21.04 7.72
CA THR A 131 2.26 -21.23 6.28
C THR A 131 3.65 -21.11 5.66
N ILE A 132 4.43 -20.11 6.06
CA ILE A 132 5.82 -19.93 5.57
C ILE A 132 6.66 -21.16 5.88
N GLN A 133 6.62 -21.66 7.12
CA GLN A 133 7.37 -22.86 7.53
C GLN A 133 7.05 -24.06 6.66
N SER A 134 5.79 -24.23 6.30
CA SER A 134 5.34 -25.36 5.46
C SER A 134 5.81 -25.27 4.00
N TYR A 135 6.13 -24.08 3.53
CA TYR A 135 6.44 -23.80 2.12
C TYR A 135 7.85 -23.27 1.87
N ILE A 136 8.66 -23.04 2.92
CA ILE A 136 9.98 -22.41 2.82
C ILE A 136 10.94 -23.12 1.81
N HIS A 137 10.77 -24.43 1.66
CA HIS A 137 11.57 -25.24 0.74
C HIS A 137 10.92 -25.44 -0.64
N LYS A 138 9.68 -25.00 -0.83
CA LYS A 138 8.90 -25.27 -2.04
C LYS A 138 8.78 -24.08 -2.98
N VAL A 139 8.85 -22.88 -2.42
CA VAL A 139 8.68 -21.62 -3.17
C VAL A 139 9.64 -20.57 -2.65
N PRO A 140 10.08 -19.63 -3.47
CA PRO A 140 11.00 -18.56 -3.06
C PRO A 140 10.26 -17.47 -2.24
N VAL A 141 9.58 -17.87 -1.17
CA VAL A 141 8.82 -16.96 -0.30
C VAL A 141 9.74 -16.12 0.56
N LEU A 142 10.79 -16.75 1.12
CA LEU A 142 11.74 -16.08 2.01
C LEU A 142 12.43 -14.85 1.38
N PRO A 143 12.93 -14.89 0.11
CA PRO A 143 13.48 -13.70 -0.52
C PRO A 143 12.49 -12.55 -0.61
N SER A 144 11.22 -12.81 -0.88
CA SER A 144 10.18 -11.78 -0.92
C SER A 144 10.00 -11.11 0.44
N PHE A 145 9.87 -11.90 1.52
CA PHE A 145 9.77 -11.36 2.88
C PHE A 145 10.97 -10.55 3.29
N LEU A 146 12.18 -11.07 3.04
CA LEU A 146 13.41 -10.36 3.37
C LEU A 146 13.50 -9.05 2.59
N SER A 147 13.15 -9.02 1.31
CA SER A 147 13.20 -7.80 0.51
C SER A 147 12.26 -6.72 1.07
N HIS A 148 11.03 -7.05 1.45
CA HIS A 148 10.10 -6.11 2.06
C HIS A 148 10.59 -5.62 3.42
N SER A 149 11.11 -6.51 4.27
CA SER A 149 11.65 -6.13 5.58
C SER A 149 12.85 -5.18 5.45
N PHE A 150 13.74 -5.41 4.50
CA PHE A 150 14.91 -4.54 4.28
C PHE A 150 14.55 -3.20 3.62
N SER A 151 13.46 -3.14 2.87
CA SER A 151 12.99 -1.91 2.21
C SER A 151 12.04 -1.09 3.08
N ALA A 152 11.88 -1.44 4.36
CA ALA A 152 10.95 -0.79 5.29
C ALA A 152 9.51 -0.74 4.76
N GLN A 153 9.07 -1.84 4.17
CA GLN A 153 7.71 -2.01 3.66
C GLN A 153 6.90 -2.85 4.65
N TYR A 154 5.74 -2.35 5.02
CA TYR A 154 4.93 -2.90 6.10
C TYR A 154 3.72 -3.64 5.54
N LEU A 155 3.90 -4.94 5.28
CA LEU A 155 2.86 -5.80 4.75
C LEU A 155 1.78 -6.07 5.80
N LEU A 156 0.54 -6.14 5.36
CA LEU A 156 -0.60 -6.61 6.14
C LEU A 156 -1.05 -7.98 5.65
N PRO A 157 -1.62 -8.83 6.52
CA PRO A 157 -2.38 -9.99 6.08
C PRO A 157 -3.46 -9.57 5.08
N PHE A 158 -3.79 -10.45 4.14
CA PHE A 158 -4.81 -10.16 3.14
C PHE A 158 -6.17 -9.81 3.77
N SER A 159 -6.57 -10.55 4.82
CA SER A 159 -7.79 -10.30 5.57
C SER A 159 -7.87 -8.89 6.13
N ASP A 160 -6.77 -8.43 6.75
CA ASP A 160 -6.70 -7.10 7.37
C ASP A 160 -6.70 -5.99 6.31
N HIS A 161 -6.00 -6.23 5.18
CA HIS A 161 -6.02 -5.28 4.05
C HIS A 161 -7.44 -5.16 3.46
N LEU A 162 -8.12 -6.29 3.26
CA LEU A 162 -9.48 -6.32 2.76
C LEU A 162 -10.45 -5.65 3.73
N GLU A 163 -10.35 -5.97 5.04
CA GLU A 163 -11.18 -5.36 6.08
C GLU A 163 -10.97 -3.84 6.13
N SER A 164 -9.73 -3.37 6.02
CA SER A 164 -9.42 -1.94 5.96
C SER A 164 -10.11 -1.27 4.78
N LEU A 165 -10.10 -1.90 3.60
CA LEU A 165 -10.80 -1.38 2.43
C LEU A 165 -12.32 -1.38 2.61
N MET A 166 -12.90 -2.43 3.20
CA MET A 166 -14.34 -2.54 3.44
C MET A 166 -14.87 -1.57 4.51
N LYS A 167 -14.02 -1.03 5.35
CA LYS A 167 -14.37 0.01 6.34
C LYS A 167 -14.46 1.42 5.74
N THR A 168 -14.15 1.57 4.46
CA THR A 168 -14.20 2.85 3.74
C THR A 168 -15.45 2.98 2.90
N ASP A 169 -15.62 4.13 2.25
CA ASP A 169 -16.75 4.38 1.33
C ASP A 169 -16.63 3.64 -0.02
N PHE A 170 -15.66 2.76 -0.18
CA PHE A 170 -15.59 1.89 -1.36
C PHE A 170 -16.71 0.84 -1.32
N SER A 171 -17.70 0.99 -2.18
CA SER A 171 -18.96 0.24 -2.13
C SER A 171 -18.92 -1.15 -2.75
N THR A 172 -17.98 -1.41 -3.65
CA THR A 172 -17.88 -2.70 -4.37
C THR A 172 -16.42 -3.12 -4.41
N VAL A 173 -16.17 -4.33 -3.93
CA VAL A 173 -14.82 -4.90 -3.95
C VAL A 173 -14.85 -6.26 -4.64
N HIS A 174 -14.16 -6.36 -5.77
CA HIS A 174 -13.87 -7.63 -6.41
C HIS A 174 -12.45 -8.06 -6.04
N GLN A 175 -12.31 -9.35 -5.71
CA GLN A 175 -11.06 -9.91 -5.20
C GLN A 175 -10.52 -10.96 -6.16
N TYR A 176 -9.26 -10.85 -6.48
CA TYR A 176 -8.54 -11.83 -7.30
C TYR A 176 -7.24 -12.21 -6.58
N PRO A 177 -7.23 -13.29 -5.77
CA PRO A 177 -6.02 -13.75 -5.12
C PRO A 177 -5.02 -14.23 -6.19
N LEU A 178 -3.78 -13.79 -6.05
CA LEU A 178 -2.67 -14.17 -6.93
C LEU A 178 -1.64 -14.93 -6.09
N HIS A 179 -1.11 -16.02 -6.66
CA HIS A 179 -0.06 -16.80 -6.01
C HIS A 179 -0.40 -17.21 -4.57
N ALA A 180 -1.59 -17.81 -4.36
CA ALA A 180 -2.01 -18.26 -3.04
C ALA A 180 -1.18 -19.45 -2.54
N LEU A 181 -0.81 -19.42 -1.25
CA LEU A 181 -0.23 -20.54 -0.51
C LEU A 181 -1.23 -21.00 0.55
N SER A 182 -1.66 -22.26 0.49
CA SER A 182 -2.64 -22.84 1.44
C SER A 182 -3.90 -21.99 1.67
N GLY A 183 -4.34 -21.25 0.64
CA GLY A 183 -5.50 -20.37 0.77
C GLY A 183 -5.14 -18.90 1.07
N ASP A 184 -3.95 -18.62 1.59
CA ASP A 184 -3.50 -17.26 1.85
C ASP A 184 -2.84 -16.66 0.60
N PRO A 185 -3.34 -15.56 0.04
CA PRO A 185 -2.73 -14.95 -1.12
C PRO A 185 -1.42 -14.25 -0.75
N LEU A 186 -0.34 -14.55 -1.48
CA LEU A 186 0.91 -13.77 -1.45
C LEU A 186 0.71 -12.38 -2.03
N MET A 187 -0.12 -12.29 -3.04
CA MET A 187 -0.51 -11.05 -3.69
C MET A 187 -2.00 -11.10 -4.00
N SER A 188 -2.62 -9.94 -4.08
CA SER A 188 -3.99 -9.82 -4.57
C SER A 188 -4.14 -8.67 -5.55
N LEU A 189 -5.17 -8.77 -6.38
CA LEU A 189 -5.72 -7.67 -7.14
C LEU A 189 -7.12 -7.40 -6.61
N LEU A 190 -7.33 -6.20 -6.09
CA LEU A 190 -8.62 -5.72 -5.60
C LEU A 190 -9.12 -4.63 -6.55
N VAL A 191 -10.38 -4.69 -6.90
CA VAL A 191 -11.06 -3.67 -7.70
C VAL A 191 -12.17 -3.09 -6.87
N ALA A 192 -12.07 -1.82 -6.53
CA ALA A 192 -13.00 -1.13 -5.68
C ALA A 192 -13.58 0.11 -6.37
N LYS A 193 -14.79 0.48 -6.01
CA LYS A 193 -15.48 1.67 -6.50
C LYS A 193 -15.94 2.52 -5.32
N SER A 194 -15.52 3.77 -5.28
CA SER A 194 -16.06 4.77 -4.35
C SER A 194 -17.34 5.40 -4.88
#